data_980d46c4f88a14247c209e7cfa87fd62
#
_entry.id   980d46c4f88a14247c209e7cfa87fd62
#
_cell.length_a   1.000
_cell.length_b   1.000
_cell.length_c   1.000
_cell.angle_alpha   90.00
_cell.angle_beta   90.00
_cell.angle_gamma   90.00
#
_symmetry.space_group_name_H-M   'P 1'
#
loop_
_entity.id
_entity.type
_entity.pdbx_description
1 polymer ?
#
loop_
_entity_poly.entity_id
_entity_poly.type
_entity_poly.pdbx_seq_one_letter_code
_entity_poly.pdbx_strand_id
1 'polypeptide(L)'
;IEAYQSPSKDIVPENPEELELHMQLSYKQSIEIAQEEAISSVMAQNKYNLTRRRLNMDLAVCGIAAVKTDFNTANGVTIDYVDPAYMVYSYTEDPNFEDIYYVGEVKSITIPELKKEFPNIPEDELKRIQNTPGNKSYITGYGNYDNNTVQVLYFDYKTYHDQVFKIKQTEQGLMKAIEKDDTFNPPENDMFERAS
;
A
#
# COMPACT_ATOMS: atom_id res chain seq x y z
N ILE A 1 -9.34 10.04 32.85
CA ILE A 1 -8.18 9.19 33.20
C ILE A 1 -8.43 7.90 32.44
N GLU A 2 -7.75 7.74 31.32
CA GLU A 2 -7.75 6.48 30.59
C GLU A 2 -7.16 5.41 31.49
N ALA A 3 -7.84 4.26 31.57
CA ALA A 3 -7.40 3.18 32.43
C ALA A 3 -6.02 2.70 31.92
N TYR A 4 -5.03 2.83 32.78
CA TYR A 4 -3.70 2.31 32.51
C TYR A 4 -3.75 0.79 32.33
N GLN A 5 -3.29 0.29 31.20
CA GLN A 5 -3.05 -1.13 30.96
C GLN A 5 -1.55 -1.35 30.85
N SER A 6 -1.00 -2.11 31.79
CA SER A 6 0.40 -2.52 31.69
C SER A 6 0.60 -3.47 30.51
N PRO A 7 1.57 -3.26 29.63
CA PRO A 7 1.88 -4.16 28.51
C PRO A 7 2.40 -5.54 28.97
N SER A 8 2.79 -5.66 30.23
CA SER A 8 3.20 -6.90 30.87
C SER A 8 2.38 -7.11 32.14
N LYS A 9 1.80 -8.31 32.28
CA LYS A 9 1.05 -8.69 33.48
C LYS A 9 1.92 -8.81 34.74
N ASP A 10 3.24 -8.83 34.54
CA ASP A 10 4.20 -9.16 35.59
C ASP A 10 4.82 -7.93 36.27
N ILE A 11 4.54 -6.73 35.79
CA ILE A 11 5.09 -5.48 36.32
C ILE A 11 3.96 -4.58 36.79
N VAL A 12 3.57 -4.75 38.02
CA VAL A 12 2.68 -3.83 38.72
C VAL A 12 3.53 -2.97 39.66
N PRO A 13 3.66 -1.65 39.40
CA PRO A 13 4.47 -0.78 40.26
C PRO A 13 3.83 -0.73 41.65
N GLU A 14 4.64 -1.00 42.68
CA GLU A 14 4.20 -0.99 44.09
C GLU A 14 4.36 0.38 44.75
N ASN A 15 5.29 1.21 44.24
CA ASN A 15 5.64 2.50 44.78
C ASN A 15 5.40 3.65 43.80
N PRO A 16 5.13 4.89 44.27
CA PRO A 16 4.99 6.06 43.40
C PRO A 16 6.20 6.34 42.51
N GLU A 17 7.42 6.08 42.99
CA GLU A 17 8.67 6.27 42.27
C GLU A 17 8.82 5.22 41.15
N GLU A 18 8.45 3.99 41.38
CA GLU A 18 8.40 2.92 40.39
C GLU A 18 7.32 3.20 39.34
N LEU A 19 6.19 3.77 39.74
CA LEU A 19 5.14 4.18 38.81
C LEU A 19 5.64 5.28 37.87
N GLU A 20 6.32 6.29 38.41
CA GLU A 20 6.88 7.37 37.60
C GLU A 20 7.93 6.84 36.60
N LEU A 21 8.82 5.96 37.06
CA LEU A 21 9.81 5.31 36.21
C LEU A 21 9.15 4.44 35.13
N HIS A 22 8.11 3.69 35.51
CA HIS A 22 7.36 2.86 34.58
C HIS A 22 6.63 3.71 33.53
N MET A 23 6.03 4.84 33.93
CA MET A 23 5.41 5.79 33.00
C MET A 23 6.40 6.42 32.01
N GLN A 24 7.65 6.61 32.42
CA GLN A 24 8.68 7.18 31.55
C GLN A 24 9.28 6.15 30.57
N LEU A 25 9.45 4.89 30.99
CA LEU A 25 10.20 3.88 30.24
C LEU A 25 9.33 2.85 29.52
N SER A 26 8.22 2.48 30.12
CA SER A 26 7.45 1.30 29.70
C SER A 26 5.98 1.59 29.39
N TYR A 27 5.51 2.81 29.69
CA TYR A 27 4.14 3.16 29.41
C TYR A 27 3.86 3.21 27.92
N LYS A 28 2.82 2.48 27.52
CA LYS A 28 2.25 2.58 26.17
C LYS A 28 0.77 2.94 26.28
N GLN A 29 0.32 3.80 25.40
CA GLN A 29 -1.10 4.10 25.29
C GLN A 29 -1.87 2.86 24.82
N SER A 30 -3.12 2.71 25.25
CA SER A 30 -3.97 1.59 24.85
C SER A 30 -4.13 1.47 23.33
N ILE A 31 -4.11 2.61 22.63
CA ILE A 31 -4.16 2.67 21.16
C ILE A 31 -2.89 2.11 20.52
N GLU A 32 -1.72 2.37 21.10
CA GLU A 32 -0.44 1.82 20.61
C GLU A 32 -0.40 0.30 20.77
N ILE A 33 -0.86 -0.21 21.91
CA ILE A 33 -0.95 -1.66 22.14
C ILE A 33 -1.91 -2.31 21.13
N ALA A 34 -3.07 -1.71 20.91
CA ALA A 34 -4.05 -2.21 19.96
C ALA A 34 -3.49 -2.19 18.50
N GLN A 35 -2.75 -1.15 18.14
CA GLN A 35 -2.10 -1.07 16.84
C GLN A 35 -1.00 -2.12 16.67
N GLU A 36 -0.14 -2.32 17.66
CA GLU A 36 0.89 -3.37 17.64
C GLU A 36 0.26 -4.77 17.49
N GLU A 37 -0.81 -5.05 18.23
CA GLU A 37 -1.52 -6.33 18.16
C GLU A 37 -2.18 -6.52 16.78
N ALA A 38 -2.82 -5.48 16.24
CA ALA A 38 -3.41 -5.50 14.91
C ALA A 38 -2.35 -5.78 13.82
N ILE A 39 -1.22 -5.07 13.85
CA ILE A 39 -0.11 -5.29 12.90
C ILE A 39 0.45 -6.71 13.05
N SER A 40 0.68 -7.17 14.27
CA SER A 40 1.17 -8.52 14.55
C SER A 40 0.22 -9.60 14.02
N SER A 41 -1.09 -9.39 14.19
CA SER A 41 -2.13 -10.28 13.66
C SER A 41 -2.11 -10.34 12.13
N VAL A 42 -2.06 -9.18 11.46
CA VAL A 42 -1.96 -9.09 10.00
C VAL A 42 -0.70 -9.78 9.49
N MET A 43 0.45 -9.55 10.13
CA MET A 43 1.72 -10.20 9.79
C MET A 43 1.65 -11.72 9.93
N ALA A 44 1.04 -12.21 11.02
CA ALA A 44 0.88 -13.64 11.26
C ALA A 44 -0.07 -14.29 10.24
N GLN A 45 -1.20 -13.64 9.94
CA GLN A 45 -2.17 -14.12 8.94
C GLN A 45 -1.53 -14.26 7.56
N ASN A 46 -0.73 -13.28 7.15
CA ASN A 46 -0.04 -13.28 5.86
C ASN A 46 1.25 -14.12 5.84
N LYS A 47 1.59 -14.82 6.93
CA LYS A 47 2.84 -15.58 7.05
C LYS A 47 4.08 -14.76 6.66
N TYR A 48 4.10 -13.49 7.04
CA TYR A 48 5.11 -12.53 6.64
C TYR A 48 6.55 -12.99 6.90
N ASN A 49 6.77 -13.84 7.88
CA ASN A 49 8.10 -14.43 8.15
C ASN A 49 8.68 -15.20 6.95
N LEU A 50 7.84 -15.86 6.15
CA LEU A 50 8.26 -16.55 4.93
C LEU A 50 8.59 -15.54 3.83
N THR A 51 7.72 -14.56 3.63
CA THR A 51 7.93 -13.46 2.69
C THR A 51 9.21 -12.69 3.02
N ARG A 52 9.44 -12.36 4.29
CA ARG A 52 10.66 -11.67 4.75
C ARG A 52 11.94 -12.44 4.43
N ARG A 53 11.95 -13.77 4.58
CA ARG A 53 13.13 -14.57 4.21
C ARG A 53 13.44 -14.46 2.72
N ARG A 54 12.42 -14.49 1.88
CA ARG A 54 12.56 -14.33 0.43
C ARG A 54 13.06 -12.95 0.07
N LEU A 55 12.46 -11.90 0.65
CA LEU A 55 12.90 -10.51 0.48
C LEU A 55 14.38 -10.31 0.86
N ASN A 56 14.82 -10.89 1.97
CA ASN A 56 16.21 -10.80 2.39
C ASN A 56 17.16 -11.49 1.39
N MET A 57 16.73 -12.58 0.78
CA MET A 57 17.50 -13.27 -0.26
C MET A 57 17.60 -12.42 -1.51
N ASP A 58 16.48 -11.83 -1.95
CA ASP A 58 16.45 -10.97 -3.14
C ASP A 58 17.29 -9.70 -2.93
N LEU A 59 17.23 -9.08 -1.76
CA LEU A 59 18.10 -7.95 -1.41
C LEU A 59 19.58 -8.33 -1.45
N ALA A 60 19.94 -9.52 -0.98
CA ALA A 60 21.33 -9.97 -0.98
C ALA A 60 21.84 -10.29 -2.39
N VAL A 61 21.00 -10.83 -3.27
CA VAL A 61 21.37 -11.29 -4.60
C VAL A 61 21.17 -10.21 -5.67
N CYS A 62 19.99 -9.58 -5.67
CA CYS A 62 19.57 -8.62 -6.70
C CYS A 62 19.77 -7.16 -6.28
N GLY A 63 19.95 -6.89 -4.99
CA GLY A 63 20.05 -5.53 -4.45
C GLY A 63 18.69 -4.82 -4.34
N ILE A 64 17.60 -5.47 -4.76
CA ILE A 64 16.24 -4.93 -4.71
C ILE A 64 15.26 -6.01 -4.27
N ALA A 65 14.25 -5.63 -3.50
CA ALA A 65 13.15 -6.49 -3.12
C ALA A 65 11.87 -5.66 -3.03
N ALA A 66 10.73 -6.28 -3.31
CA ALA A 66 9.45 -5.60 -3.30
C ALA A 66 8.35 -6.45 -2.67
N VAL A 67 7.44 -5.77 -1.98
CA VAL A 67 6.20 -6.35 -1.46
C VAL A 67 5.05 -5.45 -1.86
N LYS A 68 3.91 -6.05 -2.15
CA LYS A 68 2.66 -5.37 -2.42
C LYS A 68 1.70 -5.57 -1.26
N THR A 69 1.11 -4.49 -0.80
CA THR A 69 0.02 -4.53 0.18
C THR A 69 -1.29 -4.21 -0.53
N ASP A 70 -2.31 -4.98 -0.25
CA ASP A 70 -3.64 -4.78 -0.81
C ASP A 70 -4.70 -5.02 0.26
N PHE A 71 -5.90 -4.52 0.02
CA PHE A 71 -7.05 -4.73 0.89
C PHE A 71 -8.18 -5.42 0.14
N ASN A 72 -8.59 -6.58 0.65
CA ASN A 72 -9.73 -7.31 0.13
C ASN A 72 -10.76 -7.52 1.25
N THR A 73 -12.04 -7.25 0.97
CA THR A 73 -13.12 -7.42 1.94
C THR A 73 -13.27 -8.86 2.46
N ALA A 74 -12.81 -9.85 1.68
CA ALA A 74 -12.86 -11.26 2.09
C ALA A 74 -11.70 -11.67 3.01
N ASN A 75 -10.49 -11.16 2.73
CA ASN A 75 -9.25 -11.58 3.39
C ASN A 75 -8.64 -10.50 4.29
N GLY A 76 -9.20 -9.28 4.27
CA GLY A 76 -8.60 -8.14 4.95
C GLY A 76 -7.35 -7.62 4.24
N VAL A 77 -6.35 -7.20 5.01
CA VAL A 77 -5.06 -6.74 4.49
C VAL A 77 -4.22 -7.94 4.05
N THR A 78 -3.80 -7.94 2.78
CA THR A 78 -2.89 -8.93 2.22
C THR A 78 -1.51 -8.34 1.99
N ILE A 79 -0.48 -9.14 2.17
CA ILE A 79 0.93 -8.78 1.95
C ILE A 79 1.51 -9.82 1.00
N ASP A 80 1.64 -9.45 -0.27
CA ASP A 80 2.09 -10.34 -1.32
C ASP A 80 3.55 -10.03 -1.70
N TYR A 81 4.31 -11.08 -1.97
CA TYR A 81 5.65 -10.98 -2.49
C TYR A 81 5.61 -10.61 -3.98
N VAL A 82 6.46 -9.66 -4.38
CA VAL A 82 6.68 -9.30 -5.79
C VAL A 82 8.07 -9.76 -6.20
N ASP A 83 8.15 -10.54 -7.27
CA ASP A 83 9.42 -11.00 -7.79
C ASP A 83 10.12 -9.85 -8.52
N PRO A 84 11.36 -9.48 -8.15
CA PRO A 84 12.12 -8.41 -8.80
C PRO A 84 12.28 -8.60 -10.31
N ALA A 85 12.26 -9.83 -10.83
CA ALA A 85 12.34 -10.13 -12.24
C ALA A 85 11.13 -9.64 -13.06
N TYR A 86 9.99 -9.48 -12.40
CA TYR A 86 8.74 -9.03 -13.02
C TYR A 86 8.33 -7.63 -12.59
N MET A 87 9.16 -6.97 -11.81
CA MET A 87 8.92 -5.60 -11.38
C MET A 87 9.32 -4.60 -12.45
N VAL A 88 8.46 -3.62 -12.68
CA VAL A 88 8.69 -2.50 -13.61
C VAL A 88 8.55 -1.21 -12.83
N TYR A 89 9.50 -0.32 -12.96
CA TYR A 89 9.45 0.98 -12.29
C TYR A 89 10.10 2.06 -13.17
N SER A 90 9.74 3.32 -12.91
CA SER A 90 10.35 4.44 -13.62
C SER A 90 11.82 4.58 -13.23
N TYR A 91 12.60 5.17 -14.14
CA TYR A 91 13.99 5.51 -13.84
C TYR A 91 14.08 6.33 -12.54
N THR A 92 15.03 5.98 -11.70
CA THR A 92 15.32 6.65 -10.43
C THR A 92 16.82 6.79 -10.24
N GLU A 93 17.25 7.94 -9.72
CA GLU A 93 18.61 8.17 -9.25
C GLU A 93 18.69 8.15 -7.70
N ASP A 94 17.52 8.16 -7.05
CA ASP A 94 17.44 8.15 -5.61
C ASP A 94 17.49 6.72 -5.05
N PRO A 95 18.43 6.39 -4.15
CA PRO A 95 18.50 5.09 -3.49
C PRO A 95 17.26 4.78 -2.62
N ASN A 96 16.49 5.79 -2.21
CA ASN A 96 15.27 5.62 -1.45
C ASN A 96 14.02 5.49 -2.33
N PHE A 97 14.16 5.61 -3.66
CA PHE A 97 13.04 5.53 -4.61
C PHE A 97 11.95 6.60 -4.43
N GLU A 98 12.27 7.78 -3.87
CA GLU A 98 11.29 8.85 -3.65
C GLU A 98 10.86 9.54 -4.95
N ASP A 99 11.72 9.56 -5.96
CA ASP A 99 11.52 10.14 -7.28
C ASP A 99 10.77 9.24 -8.27
N ILE A 100 10.41 8.00 -7.87
CA ILE A 100 9.65 7.08 -8.72
C ILE A 100 8.29 7.68 -9.09
N TYR A 101 8.00 7.69 -10.38
CA TYR A 101 6.72 8.12 -10.93
C TYR A 101 5.71 6.97 -11.02
N TYR A 102 6.14 5.78 -11.42
CA TYR A 102 5.31 4.58 -11.46
C TYR A 102 6.08 3.36 -11.00
N VAL A 103 5.36 2.41 -10.43
CA VAL A 103 5.84 1.07 -10.10
C VAL A 103 4.76 0.07 -10.48
N GLY A 104 5.17 -1.07 -10.98
CA GLY A 104 4.22 -2.11 -11.39
C GLY A 104 4.83 -3.50 -11.39
N GLU A 105 3.96 -4.47 -11.59
CA GLU A 105 4.29 -5.89 -11.67
C GLU A 105 3.69 -6.49 -12.95
N VAL A 106 4.48 -7.27 -13.67
CA VAL A 106 4.01 -8.03 -14.84
C VAL A 106 3.58 -9.41 -14.38
N LYS A 107 2.31 -9.74 -14.54
CA LYS A 107 1.76 -11.07 -14.26
C LYS A 107 1.35 -11.78 -15.54
N SER A 108 1.66 -13.08 -15.62
CA SER A 108 1.11 -13.96 -16.66
C SER A 108 -0.17 -14.56 -16.15
N ILE A 109 -1.30 -14.21 -16.76
CA ILE A 109 -2.61 -14.73 -16.41
C ILE A 109 -3.24 -15.43 -17.61
N THR A 110 -4.16 -16.34 -17.34
CA THR A 110 -4.91 -17.04 -18.39
C THR A 110 -6.02 -16.17 -18.97
N ILE A 111 -6.42 -16.41 -20.21
CA ILE A 111 -7.53 -15.67 -20.84
C ILE A 111 -8.85 -15.77 -20.02
N PRO A 112 -9.23 -16.92 -19.45
CA PRO A 112 -10.39 -16.99 -18.56
C PRO A 112 -10.28 -16.14 -17.30
N GLU A 113 -9.07 -16.07 -16.70
CA GLU A 113 -8.80 -15.19 -15.55
C GLU A 113 -8.88 -13.72 -15.94
N LEU A 114 -8.28 -13.34 -17.08
CA LEU A 114 -8.40 -12.00 -17.63
C LEU A 114 -9.87 -11.57 -17.80
N LYS A 115 -10.69 -12.45 -18.35
CA LYS A 115 -12.13 -12.20 -18.54
C LYS A 115 -12.88 -12.06 -17.21
N LYS A 116 -12.47 -12.82 -16.20
CA LYS A 116 -13.05 -12.73 -14.84
C LYS A 116 -12.69 -11.42 -14.15
N GLU A 117 -11.44 -10.99 -14.31
CA GLU A 117 -10.91 -9.78 -13.67
C GLU A 117 -11.42 -8.51 -14.37
N PHE A 118 -11.51 -8.55 -15.70
CA PHE A 118 -11.98 -7.45 -16.54
C PHE A 118 -13.24 -7.84 -17.34
N PRO A 119 -14.42 -7.95 -16.72
CA PRO A 119 -15.64 -8.45 -17.37
C PRO A 119 -16.13 -7.57 -18.52
N ASN A 120 -15.70 -6.31 -18.59
CA ASN A 120 -16.13 -5.35 -19.59
C ASN A 120 -15.31 -5.37 -20.89
N ILE A 121 -14.33 -6.26 -21.02
CA ILE A 121 -13.54 -6.38 -22.24
C ILE A 121 -14.38 -7.02 -23.35
N PRO A 122 -14.48 -6.37 -24.54
CA PRO A 122 -15.20 -6.94 -25.69
C PRO A 122 -14.52 -8.24 -26.18
N GLU A 123 -15.32 -9.18 -26.71
CA GLU A 123 -14.78 -10.46 -27.22
C GLU A 123 -13.80 -10.29 -28.38
N ASP A 124 -14.00 -9.26 -29.21
CA ASP A 124 -13.09 -8.96 -30.33
C ASP A 124 -11.70 -8.51 -29.83
N GLU A 125 -11.66 -7.74 -28.74
CA GLU A 125 -10.42 -7.35 -28.06
C GLU A 125 -9.72 -8.56 -27.44
N LEU A 126 -10.47 -9.47 -26.80
CA LEU A 126 -9.89 -10.70 -26.25
C LEU A 126 -9.25 -11.57 -27.34
N LYS A 127 -9.91 -11.72 -28.48
CA LYS A 127 -9.34 -12.43 -29.65
C LYS A 127 -8.10 -11.74 -30.21
N ARG A 128 -8.12 -10.42 -30.24
CA ARG A 128 -6.96 -9.61 -30.65
C ARG A 128 -5.77 -9.82 -29.74
N ILE A 129 -6.00 -9.74 -28.41
CA ILE A 129 -4.98 -9.98 -27.38
C ILE A 129 -4.40 -11.39 -27.52
N GLN A 130 -5.26 -12.40 -27.69
CA GLN A 130 -4.85 -13.80 -27.86
C GLN A 130 -3.99 -14.03 -29.11
N ASN A 131 -4.28 -13.30 -30.19
CA ASN A 131 -3.59 -13.45 -31.47
C ASN A 131 -2.34 -12.55 -31.62
N THR A 132 -2.10 -11.66 -30.66
CA THR A 132 -0.95 -10.73 -30.72
C THR A 132 0.36 -11.47 -30.42
N PRO A 133 1.34 -11.50 -31.34
CA PRO A 133 2.56 -12.30 -31.19
C PRO A 133 3.48 -11.88 -30.04
N GLY A 134 3.36 -10.67 -29.51
CA GLY A 134 4.17 -10.12 -28.43
C GLY A 134 3.72 -10.49 -27.02
N ASN A 135 2.51 -11.06 -26.88
CA ASN A 135 1.93 -11.38 -25.57
C ASN A 135 2.37 -12.75 -25.01
N LYS A 136 3.25 -13.43 -25.74
CA LYS A 136 3.78 -14.73 -25.33
C LYS A 136 4.88 -14.52 -24.31
N SER A 137 4.75 -15.15 -23.15
CA SER A 137 5.74 -15.08 -22.07
C SER A 137 7.12 -15.52 -22.55
N TYR A 138 8.01 -14.58 -22.77
CA TYR A 138 9.42 -14.86 -23.05
C TYR A 138 10.22 -15.22 -21.79
N ILE A 139 9.60 -15.11 -20.61
CA ILE A 139 10.28 -15.18 -19.32
C ILE A 139 10.43 -16.62 -18.83
N THR A 140 9.61 -17.55 -19.29
CA THR A 140 9.82 -18.99 -19.06
C THR A 140 10.67 -19.55 -20.17
N GLY A 141 11.98 -19.59 -19.99
CA GLY A 141 12.97 -20.10 -20.95
C GLY A 141 12.88 -21.60 -21.29
N TYR A 142 11.75 -22.24 -21.08
CA TYR A 142 11.41 -23.58 -21.51
C TYR A 142 10.09 -23.56 -22.27
N GLY A 143 10.21 -23.74 -23.56
CA GLY A 143 9.25 -23.67 -24.64
C GLY A 143 7.94 -24.44 -24.55
N ASN A 144 7.12 -24.18 -23.56
CA ASN A 144 5.70 -24.44 -23.67
C ASN A 144 5.00 -23.12 -23.99
N TYR A 145 4.77 -22.92 -25.28
CA TYR A 145 3.91 -21.87 -25.81
C TYR A 145 2.47 -22.19 -25.40
N ASP A 146 2.09 -21.82 -24.19
CA ASP A 146 0.69 -21.87 -23.79
C ASP A 146 0.01 -20.66 -24.44
N ASN A 147 -0.67 -20.89 -25.57
CA ASN A 147 -1.40 -19.87 -26.32
C ASN A 147 -2.56 -19.26 -25.52
N ASN A 148 -2.73 -19.67 -24.28
CA ASN A 148 -3.84 -19.28 -23.42
C ASN A 148 -3.43 -18.31 -22.29
N THR A 149 -2.17 -17.92 -22.23
CA THR A 149 -1.66 -16.97 -21.23
C THR A 149 -1.28 -15.65 -21.87
N VAL A 150 -1.58 -14.56 -21.17
CA VAL A 150 -1.21 -13.18 -21.54
C VAL A 150 -0.49 -12.50 -20.39
N GLN A 151 0.41 -11.58 -20.73
CA GLN A 151 1.08 -10.74 -19.75
C GLN A 151 0.24 -9.49 -19.51
N VAL A 152 -0.04 -9.22 -18.25
CA VAL A 152 -0.75 -8.03 -17.80
C VAL A 152 0.16 -7.24 -16.87
N LEU A 153 0.29 -5.95 -17.12
CA LEU A 153 1.00 -5.02 -16.28
C LEU A 153 0.01 -4.38 -15.31
N TYR A 154 0.18 -4.68 -14.02
CA TYR A 154 -0.50 -3.98 -12.93
C TYR A 154 0.45 -2.89 -12.44
N PHE A 155 0.03 -1.66 -12.45
CA PHE A 155 0.89 -0.56 -12.05
C PHE A 155 0.15 0.52 -11.27
N ASP A 156 0.87 1.13 -10.34
CA ASP A 156 0.46 2.32 -9.61
C ASP A 156 1.33 3.49 -10.08
N TYR A 157 0.75 4.66 -10.23
CA TYR A 157 1.46 5.85 -10.64
C TYR A 157 1.08 7.05 -9.78
N LYS A 158 2.06 7.93 -9.57
CA LYS A 158 1.83 9.19 -8.86
C LYS A 158 1.03 10.13 -9.76
N THR A 159 -0.04 10.68 -9.22
CA THR A 159 -0.80 11.74 -9.87
C THR A 159 -0.94 12.92 -8.89
N TYR A 160 -1.04 14.10 -9.44
CA TYR A 160 -1.32 15.30 -8.66
C TYR A 160 -2.83 15.51 -8.65
N HIS A 161 -3.36 15.77 -7.49
CA HIS A 161 -4.77 16.12 -7.30
C HIS A 161 -4.85 17.43 -6.54
N ASP A 162 -5.45 18.44 -7.16
CA ASP A 162 -5.66 19.74 -6.52
C ASP A 162 -6.80 19.61 -5.52
N GLN A 163 -6.51 19.93 -4.26
CA GLN A 163 -7.52 19.99 -3.21
C GLN A 163 -7.80 21.45 -2.85
N VAL A 164 -9.08 21.80 -2.82
CA VAL A 164 -9.54 23.16 -2.48
C VAL A 164 -10.10 23.13 -1.07
N PHE A 165 -9.52 23.93 -0.19
CA PHE A 165 -9.98 24.08 1.19
C PHE A 165 -10.55 25.49 1.43
N LYS A 166 -11.71 25.54 2.08
CA LYS A 166 -12.24 26.77 2.65
C LYS A 166 -11.83 26.86 4.12
N ILE A 167 -11.06 27.88 4.47
CA ILE A 167 -10.66 28.15 5.85
C ILE A 167 -11.68 29.13 6.45
N LYS A 168 -12.30 28.73 7.54
CA LYS A 168 -13.23 29.59 8.29
C LYS A 168 -12.71 29.76 9.73
N GLN A 169 -12.56 31.01 10.14
CA GLN A 169 -12.26 31.33 11.52
C GLN A 169 -13.57 31.29 12.34
N THR A 170 -13.58 30.53 13.40
CA THR A 170 -14.70 30.47 14.35
C THR A 170 -14.63 31.65 15.31
N GLU A 171 -15.74 31.99 15.96
CA GLU A 171 -15.82 33.06 16.96
C GLU A 171 -14.86 32.86 18.15
N GLN A 172 -14.40 31.63 18.36
CA GLN A 172 -13.40 31.25 19.38
C GLN A 172 -11.95 31.33 18.87
N GLY A 173 -11.72 31.84 17.68
CA GLY A 173 -10.37 31.98 17.09
C GLY A 173 -9.79 30.68 16.49
N LEU A 174 -10.52 29.57 16.51
CA LEU A 174 -10.09 28.32 15.93
C LEU A 174 -10.30 28.35 14.40
N MET A 175 -9.28 27.93 13.63
CA MET A 175 -9.40 27.74 12.21
C MET A 175 -9.99 26.37 11.90
N LYS A 176 -11.04 26.35 11.06
CA LYS A 176 -11.63 25.11 10.55
C LYS A 176 -11.46 25.08 9.05
N ALA A 177 -10.69 24.08 8.56
CA ALA A 177 -10.60 23.79 7.14
C ALA A 177 -11.75 22.87 6.71
N ILE A 178 -12.41 23.18 5.61
CA ILE A 178 -13.50 22.40 5.03
C ILE A 178 -13.10 22.14 3.58
N GLU A 179 -12.96 20.88 3.22
CA GLU A 179 -12.70 20.45 1.85
C GLU A 179 -13.88 20.80 0.94
N LYS A 180 -13.58 21.26 -0.27
CA LYS A 180 -14.53 21.65 -1.31
C LYS A 180 -14.20 20.95 -2.62
N ASP A 181 -15.18 20.85 -3.51
CA ASP A 181 -14.99 20.35 -4.87
C ASP A 181 -13.99 21.19 -5.66
N ASP A 182 -13.25 20.58 -6.56
CA ASP A 182 -12.24 21.21 -7.43
C ASP A 182 -12.86 22.36 -8.28
N THR A 183 -14.14 22.26 -8.56
CA THR A 183 -14.91 23.27 -9.32
C THR A 183 -15.45 24.41 -8.44
N PHE A 184 -15.20 24.35 -7.13
CA PHE A 184 -15.73 25.35 -6.22
C PHE A 184 -15.13 26.73 -6.48
N ASN A 185 -15.98 27.68 -6.87
CA ASN A 185 -15.60 29.05 -7.12
C ASN A 185 -15.94 29.88 -5.88
N PRO A 186 -14.94 30.46 -5.18
CA PRO A 186 -15.18 31.23 -3.97
C PRO A 186 -15.90 32.53 -4.26
N PRO A 187 -16.83 32.98 -3.38
CA PRO A 187 -17.25 34.38 -3.36
C PRO A 187 -16.04 35.28 -3.03
N GLU A 188 -16.05 36.51 -3.55
CA GLU A 188 -14.91 37.47 -3.51
C GLU A 188 -14.30 37.73 -2.12
N ASN A 189 -15.02 37.44 -1.03
CA ASN A 189 -14.62 37.75 0.35
C ASN A 189 -14.21 36.50 1.20
N ASP A 190 -14.12 35.32 0.61
CA ASP A 190 -13.73 34.12 1.33
C ASP A 190 -12.24 33.83 1.18
N MET A 191 -11.57 33.46 2.30
CA MET A 191 -10.19 32.98 2.24
C MET A 191 -10.15 31.52 1.79
N PHE A 192 -9.35 31.25 0.76
CA PHE A 192 -9.12 29.92 0.22
C PHE A 192 -7.63 29.59 0.22
N GLU A 193 -7.36 28.34 0.46
CA GLU A 193 -6.04 27.77 0.31
C GLU A 193 -6.13 26.61 -0.69
N ARG A 194 -5.28 26.64 -1.70
CA ARG A 194 -5.10 25.56 -2.66
C ARG A 194 -3.83 24.79 -2.30
N ALA A 195 -3.94 23.49 -2.14
CA ALA A 195 -2.83 22.58 -1.98
C ALA A 195 -2.76 21.64 -3.19
N SER A 196 -1.57 21.47 -3.73
CA SER A 196 -1.27 20.54 -4.84
C SER A 196 -0.23 19.53 -4.39
#